data_4992f43d323187c9be90e50afd222c80
#
_entry.id   4992f43d323187c9be90e50afd222c80
#
_cell.length_a   1.000
_cell.length_b   1.000
_cell.length_c   1.000
_cell.angle_alpha   90.00
_cell.angle_beta   90.00
_cell.angle_gamma   90.00
#
_symmetry.space_group_name_H-M   'P 1'
#
loop_
_entity.id
_entity.type
_entity.pdbx_description
1 polymer ?
#
loop_
_entity_poly.entity_id
_entity_poly.type
_entity_poly.pdbx_seq_one_letter_code
_entity_poly.pdbx_strand_id
1 'polypeptide(L)'
;EGGPMTFIFDEVDSGVGGKAAVELGRRLARLARTSQVIVVTHLAQVASWADAQFVVTKGASDGGQSAVTTTVAEVCGDARAHEIARMLSGSESEASLDHARELLASSSLT
;
A
#
# COMPACT_ATOMS: atom_id res chain seq x y z
N GLU A 1 11.29 -23.07 -16.28
CA GLU A 1 11.97 -22.75 -16.21
C GLU A 1 12.31 -21.53 -15.92
N GLY A 2 12.82 -20.89 -15.74
CA GLY A 2 13.15 -19.57 -15.37
C GLY A 2 13.23 -19.38 -13.89
N GLY A 3 14.04 -18.46 -13.49
CA GLY A 3 14.13 -18.09 -12.10
C GLY A 3 12.94 -17.25 -11.67
N PRO A 4 13.03 -16.67 -10.47
CA PRO A 4 11.95 -15.81 -9.96
C PRO A 4 11.68 -14.65 -10.93
N MET A 5 10.45 -14.26 -11.04
CA MET A 5 10.04 -13.18 -11.92
C MET A 5 9.62 -11.98 -11.09
N THR A 6 9.67 -10.82 -11.70
CA THR A 6 9.18 -9.60 -11.09
C THR A 6 7.95 -9.14 -11.87
N PHE A 7 6.86 -8.93 -11.14
CA PHE A 7 5.62 -8.44 -11.71
C PHE A 7 5.37 -7.03 -11.20
N ILE A 8 4.99 -6.16 -12.09
CA ILE A 8 4.66 -4.78 -11.74
C ILE A 8 3.22 -4.51 -12.14
N PHE A 9 2.40 -4.15 -11.16
CA PHE A 9 1.00 -3.86 -11.38
C PHE A 9 0.74 -2.40 -11.05
N ASP A 10 0.26 -1.65 -12.03
CA ASP A 10 -0.06 -0.24 -11.84
C ASP A 10 -1.56 -0.07 -12.05
N GLU A 11 -2.23 0.56 -11.09
CA GLU A 11 -3.66 0.79 -11.15
C GLU A 11 -4.46 -0.51 -11.29
N VAL A 12 -3.93 -1.59 -10.74
CA VAL A 12 -4.59 -2.89 -10.81
C VAL A 12 -5.93 -2.88 -10.05
N ASP A 13 -6.07 -1.95 -9.13
CA ASP A 13 -7.26 -1.83 -8.30
C ASP A 13 -8.28 -0.83 -8.83
N SER A 14 -8.10 -0.35 -10.04
CA SER A 14 -9.02 0.61 -10.65
C SER A 14 -10.40 -0.03 -10.78
N GLY A 15 -11.41 0.62 -10.22
CA GLY A 15 -12.78 0.10 -10.27
C GLY A 15 -13.08 -1.02 -9.31
N VAL A 16 -12.13 -1.38 -8.45
CA VAL A 16 -12.30 -2.46 -7.49
C VAL A 16 -12.50 -1.86 -6.10
N GLY A 17 -13.35 -2.46 -5.31
CA GLY A 17 -13.56 -1.99 -3.94
C GLY A 17 -14.09 -3.09 -3.05
N GLY A 18 -14.15 -2.81 -1.75
CA GLY A 18 -14.72 -3.73 -0.78
C GLY A 18 -14.04 -5.08 -0.75
N LYS A 19 -14.86 -6.12 -0.75
CA LYS A 19 -14.34 -7.49 -0.66
C LYS A 19 -13.47 -7.86 -1.85
N ALA A 20 -13.76 -7.32 -3.02
CA ALA A 20 -12.96 -7.62 -4.20
C ALA A 20 -11.54 -7.07 -4.04
N ALA A 21 -11.40 -5.91 -3.40
CA ALA A 21 -10.07 -5.36 -3.15
C ALA A 21 -9.28 -6.22 -2.18
N VAL A 22 -9.94 -6.73 -1.13
CA VAL A 22 -9.29 -7.62 -0.18
C VAL A 22 -8.83 -8.90 -0.88
N GLU A 23 -9.67 -9.47 -1.71
CA GLU A 23 -9.32 -10.69 -2.43
C GLU A 23 -8.17 -10.44 -3.41
N LEU A 24 -8.18 -9.29 -4.07
CA LEU A 24 -7.08 -8.92 -4.95
C LEU A 24 -5.77 -8.87 -4.18
N GLY A 25 -5.77 -8.22 -3.01
CA GLY A 25 -4.58 -8.16 -2.18
C GLY A 25 -4.08 -9.53 -1.77
N ARG A 26 -5.01 -10.41 -1.41
CA ARG A 26 -4.66 -11.77 -1.02
C ARG A 26 -4.01 -12.54 -2.17
N ARG A 27 -4.54 -12.40 -3.37
CA ARG A 27 -3.98 -13.07 -4.54
C ARG A 27 -2.59 -12.53 -4.89
N LEU A 28 -2.40 -11.22 -4.76
CA LEU A 28 -1.09 -10.64 -4.99
C LEU A 28 -0.08 -11.12 -3.94
N ALA A 29 -0.51 -11.25 -2.70
CA ALA A 29 0.36 -11.76 -1.65
C ALA A 29 0.78 -13.21 -1.91
N ARG A 30 -0.13 -14.01 -2.46
CA ARG A 30 0.20 -15.40 -2.85
C ARG A 30 1.25 -15.42 -3.94
N LEU A 31 1.08 -14.58 -4.95
CA LEU A 31 2.04 -14.50 -6.03
C LEU A 31 3.41 -14.09 -5.50
N ALA A 32 3.41 -13.23 -4.49
CA ALA A 32 4.65 -12.74 -3.91
C ALA A 32 5.44 -13.81 -3.15
N ARG A 33 4.85 -14.97 -2.92
CA ARG A 33 5.58 -16.06 -2.28
C ARG A 33 6.65 -16.65 -3.17
N THR A 34 6.45 -16.59 -4.47
CA THR A 34 7.38 -17.20 -5.43
C THR A 34 7.97 -16.20 -6.39
N SER A 35 7.53 -14.95 -6.34
CA SER A 35 7.98 -13.92 -7.27
C SER A 35 8.06 -12.60 -6.54
N GLN A 36 8.72 -11.62 -7.15
CA GLN A 36 8.69 -10.28 -6.62
C GLN A 36 7.49 -9.55 -7.23
N VAL A 37 6.66 -8.97 -6.38
CA VAL A 37 5.46 -8.27 -6.83
C VAL A 37 5.54 -6.83 -6.36
N ILE A 38 5.46 -5.91 -7.31
CA ILE A 38 5.45 -4.48 -7.02
C ILE A 38 4.10 -3.95 -7.46
N VAL A 39 3.38 -3.30 -6.54
CA VAL A 39 2.02 -2.85 -6.79
C VAL A 39 1.92 -1.36 -6.48
N VAL A 40 1.33 -0.62 -7.40
CA VAL A 40 0.99 0.78 -7.15
C VAL A 40 -0.51 0.83 -6.92
N THR A 41 -0.90 1.24 -5.73
CA THR A 41 -2.32 1.22 -5.35
C THR A 41 -2.63 2.38 -4.42
N HIS A 42 -3.88 2.81 -4.43
CA HIS A 42 -4.38 3.78 -3.47
C HIS A 42 -5.35 3.13 -2.47
N LEU A 43 -5.52 1.81 -2.55
CA LEU A 43 -6.46 1.11 -1.68
C LEU A 43 -5.75 0.44 -0.51
N ALA A 44 -6.17 0.79 0.69
CA ALA A 44 -5.63 0.21 1.90
C ALA A 44 -5.83 -1.31 1.92
N GLN A 45 -6.94 -1.78 1.38
CA GLN A 45 -7.27 -3.20 1.34
C GLN A 45 -6.28 -4.01 0.53
N VAL A 46 -5.60 -3.38 -0.42
CA VAL A 46 -4.54 -4.03 -1.18
C VAL A 46 -3.19 -3.83 -0.51
N ALA A 47 -2.89 -2.59 -0.11
CA ALA A 47 -1.60 -2.26 0.47
C ALA A 47 -1.31 -3.04 1.75
N SER A 48 -2.34 -3.33 2.54
CA SER A 48 -2.15 -4.00 3.82
C SER A 48 -1.59 -5.42 3.69
N TRP A 49 -1.69 -6.03 2.51
CA TRP A 49 -1.16 -7.36 2.28
C TRP A 49 0.34 -7.37 1.94
N ALA A 50 0.94 -6.22 1.72
CA ALA A 50 2.33 -6.15 1.27
C ALA A 50 3.29 -6.47 2.40
N ASP A 51 4.42 -7.08 2.04
CA ASP A 51 5.50 -7.33 3.00
C ASP A 51 6.22 -6.03 3.33
N ALA A 52 6.26 -5.10 2.38
CA ALA A 52 6.88 -3.80 2.58
C ALA A 52 6.02 -2.76 1.90
N GLN A 53 5.89 -1.60 2.53
CA GLN A 53 5.07 -0.53 1.98
C GLN A 53 5.91 0.74 1.86
N PHE A 54 5.79 1.39 0.70
CA PHE A 54 6.49 2.64 0.43
C PHE A 54 5.45 3.71 0.15
N VAL A 55 5.71 4.91 0.64
CA VAL A 55 4.81 6.05 0.43
C VAL A 55 5.50 7.02 -0.51
N VAL A 56 4.78 7.40 -1.56
CA VAL A 56 5.27 8.38 -2.52
C VAL A 56 4.60 9.70 -2.21
N THR A 57 5.41 10.71 -1.96
CA THR A 57 4.92 12.03 -1.60
C THR A 57 5.44 13.05 -2.58
N LYS A 58 4.56 13.92 -3.05
CA LYS A 58 4.93 15.02 -3.91
C LYS A 58 4.78 16.31 -3.14
N GLY A 59 5.82 17.15 -3.20
CA GLY A 59 5.79 18.43 -2.52
C GLY A 59 6.51 19.49 -3.32
N ALA A 60 6.15 20.74 -3.09
CA ALA A 60 6.82 21.85 -3.74
C ALA A 60 8.20 22.03 -3.12
N SER A 61 9.19 22.34 -3.94
CA SER A 61 10.50 22.64 -3.41
C SER A 61 10.48 24.03 -2.79
N ASP A 62 11.43 24.27 -1.88
CA ASP A 62 11.46 25.51 -1.13
C ASP A 62 11.92 26.74 -1.89
N GLY A 63 12.35 26.61 -3.10
CA GLY A 63 12.97 27.72 -3.81
C GLY A 63 12.00 28.69 -4.44
N GLY A 64 10.72 28.63 -4.14
CA GLY A 64 9.76 29.52 -4.77
C GLY A 64 9.57 29.26 -6.23
N GLN A 65 10.19 28.22 -6.76
CA GLN A 65 10.02 27.79 -8.12
C GLN A 65 8.85 26.82 -8.20
N SER A 66 8.40 26.57 -9.40
CA SER A 66 7.32 25.61 -9.58
C SER A 66 7.80 24.18 -9.57
N ALA A 67 9.04 23.93 -9.21
CA ALA A 67 9.58 22.58 -9.17
C ALA A 67 8.88 21.76 -8.11
N VAL A 68 8.62 20.48 -8.44
CA VAL A 68 7.96 19.56 -7.54
C VAL A 68 8.97 18.46 -7.18
N THR A 69 9.09 18.19 -5.89
CA THR A 69 9.98 17.14 -5.41
C THR A 69 9.15 15.93 -5.06
N THR A 70 9.59 14.78 -5.55
CA THR A 70 8.94 13.52 -5.23
C THR A 70 9.86 12.75 -4.30
N THR A 71 9.32 12.28 -3.17
CA THR A 71 10.08 11.47 -2.24
C THR A 71 9.39 10.12 -2.08
N VAL A 72 10.21 9.10 -1.84
CA VAL A 72 9.72 7.74 -1.60
C VAL A 72 10.34 7.29 -0.28
N ALA A 73 9.50 6.82 0.63
CA ALA A 73 9.98 6.38 1.93
C ALA A 73 9.26 5.12 2.33
N GLU A 74 9.99 4.17 2.89
CA GLU A 74 9.39 2.97 3.43
C GLU A 74 8.76 3.28 4.78
N VAL A 75 7.55 2.75 5.02
CA VAL A 75 6.88 2.90 6.31
C VAL A 75 6.68 1.52 6.92
N CYS A 76 6.85 1.45 8.23
CA CYS A 76 6.65 0.20 8.97
C CYS A 76 6.14 0.54 10.37
N GLY A 77 5.66 -0.48 11.08
CA GLY A 77 5.18 -0.28 12.44
C GLY A 77 4.08 0.76 12.51
N ASP A 78 4.21 1.66 13.45
CA ASP A 78 3.23 2.72 13.67
C ASP A 78 3.07 3.64 12.45
N ALA A 79 4.17 3.96 11.81
CA ALA A 79 4.09 4.81 10.61
C ALA A 79 3.25 4.15 9.53
N ARG A 80 3.35 2.83 9.39
CA ARG A 80 2.53 2.11 8.43
C ARG A 80 1.06 2.14 8.82
N ALA A 81 0.76 1.98 10.11
CA ALA A 81 -0.62 2.05 10.57
C ALA A 81 -1.22 3.42 10.29
N HIS A 82 -0.46 4.48 10.50
CA HIS A 82 -0.91 5.83 10.20
C HIS A 82 -1.19 5.99 8.71
N GLU A 83 -0.31 5.46 7.87
CA GLU A 83 -0.52 5.59 6.43
C GLU A 83 -1.75 4.79 5.96
N ILE A 84 -1.92 3.58 6.48
CA ILE A 84 -3.12 2.80 6.15
C ILE A 84 -4.38 3.53 6.60
N ALA A 85 -4.35 4.14 7.79
CA ALA A 85 -5.49 4.91 8.28
C ALA A 85 -5.82 6.07 7.34
N ARG A 86 -4.79 6.77 6.88
CA ARG A 86 -4.97 7.87 5.94
C ARG A 86 -5.59 7.37 4.63
N MET A 87 -5.14 6.22 4.15
CA MET A 87 -5.69 5.63 2.92
C MET A 87 -7.14 5.22 3.08
N LEU A 88 -7.52 4.77 4.29
CA LEU A 88 -8.88 4.31 4.53
C LEU A 88 -9.88 5.46 4.62
N SER A 89 -9.53 6.52 5.31
CA SER A 89 -10.50 7.56 5.63
C SER A 89 -10.01 8.98 5.38
N GLY A 90 -8.77 9.12 4.98
CA GLY A 90 -8.19 10.43 4.80
C GLY A 90 -7.79 11.10 6.12
N SER A 91 -7.89 10.39 7.24
CA SER A 91 -7.54 10.95 8.53
C SER A 91 -6.78 9.93 9.36
N GLU A 92 -6.18 10.42 10.45
CA GLU A 92 -5.42 9.57 11.36
C GLU A 92 -6.02 9.63 12.75
N SER A 93 -7.35 9.64 12.82
CA SER A 93 -8.06 9.62 14.09
C SER A 93 -7.84 8.29 14.80
N GLU A 94 -8.16 8.25 16.10
CA GLU A 94 -8.02 7.01 16.87
C GLU A 94 -8.83 5.88 16.26
N ALA A 95 -10.05 6.15 15.84
CA ALA A 95 -10.89 5.13 15.24
C ALA A 95 -10.29 4.62 13.93
N SER A 96 -9.74 5.53 13.13
CA SER A 96 -9.11 5.14 11.88
C SER A 96 -7.86 4.31 12.11
N LEU A 97 -7.09 4.66 13.14
CA LEU A 97 -5.90 3.90 13.48
C LEU A 97 -6.23 2.49 13.96
N ASP A 98 -7.28 2.36 14.77
CA ASP A 98 -7.73 1.04 15.21
C ASP A 98 -8.15 0.18 14.04
N HIS A 99 -8.89 0.76 13.10
CA HIS A 99 -9.30 0.07 11.89
C HIS A 99 -8.10 -0.34 11.05
N ALA A 100 -7.13 0.57 10.93
CA ALA A 100 -5.90 0.28 10.17
C ALA A 100 -5.14 -0.90 10.78
N ARG A 101 -4.99 -0.90 12.10
CA ARG A 101 -4.29 -1.98 12.77
C ARG A 101 -5.01 -3.31 12.61
N GLU A 102 -6.33 -3.28 12.66
CA GLU A 102 -7.13 -4.46 12.47
C GLU A 102 -6.96 -5.01 11.05
N LEU A 103 -6.98 -4.13 10.07
CA LEU A 103 -6.82 -4.52 8.68
C LEU A 103 -5.43 -5.12 8.44
N LEU A 104 -4.40 -4.50 8.99
CA LEU A 104 -3.05 -5.02 8.86
C LEU A 104 -2.91 -6.40 9.51
N ALA A 105 -3.53 -6.58 10.67
CA ALA A 105 -3.46 -7.85 11.38
C ALA A 105 -4.17 -8.97 10.63
N SER A 106 -5.24 -8.65 9.92
CA SER A 106 -6.02 -9.66 9.20
C SER A 106 -5.52 -9.93 7.80
N SER A 107 -4.58 -9.13 7.30
CA SER A 107 -4.07 -9.27 5.94
C SER A 107 -2.83 -10.15 5.94
N SER A 108 -3.04 -11.44 6.11
CA SER A 108 -1.96 -12.40 6.22
C SER A 108 -2.41 -13.73 5.62
N LEU A 109 -1.46 -14.41 5.01
CA LEU A 109 -1.72 -15.69 4.35
C LEU A 109 -1.64 -16.90 5.28
N THR A 110 -1.50 -16.68 6.56
CA THR A 110 -1.41 -17.80 7.50
C THR A 110 -2.73 -18.52 7.67
#